data_736c78d4f31484b2955636176ec778c6
#
_entry.id   736c78d4f31484b2955636176ec778c6
#
_cell.length_a   1.000
_cell.length_b   1.000
_cell.length_c   1.000
_cell.angle_alpha   90.00
_cell.angle_beta   90.00
_cell.angle_gamma   90.00
#
_symmetry.space_group_name_H-M   'P 1'
#
loop_
_entity.id
_entity.type
_entity.pdbx_description
1 polymer ?
#
loop_
_entity_poly.entity_id
_entity_poly.type
_entity_poly.pdbx_seq_one_letter_code
_entity_poly.pdbx_strand_id
1 'polypeptide(L)'
;MSKAEIPPNNESKILKLALSNKQVAVAVLGQALLDEGGIGAQSITVFYTNSGEAYHLWKIADSLGYANSFRKKKHRNHFHYGFSIKALKRKELYDQIGPLPNPIKDKIFRHLASRKVGHNIRGKGETKTLILKLLATEPKTVLQLMLELNTNASTVRKHLKTLKRQGLVRIIGKNTSAFHKSRRTANLWAVT
;
A
#
# COMPACT_ATOMS: atom_id res chain seq x y z
N MET A 1 -3.29 17.81 -12.09
CA MET A 1 -2.50 17.65 -10.83
C MET A 1 -1.48 18.77 -10.79
N SER A 2 -1.58 19.71 -9.82
CA SER A 2 -0.60 20.78 -9.69
C SER A 2 0.74 20.26 -9.20
N LYS A 3 1.84 20.73 -9.79
CA LYS A 3 3.18 20.50 -9.24
C LYS A 3 3.23 21.11 -7.84
N ALA A 4 3.79 20.40 -6.87
CA ALA A 4 4.00 20.93 -5.55
C ALA A 4 5.11 22.00 -5.61
N GLU A 5 4.88 23.17 -5.03
CA GLU A 5 5.92 24.16 -4.83
C GLU A 5 6.99 23.56 -3.92
N ILE A 6 8.24 23.65 -4.36
CA ILE A 6 9.40 23.14 -3.62
C ILE A 6 9.70 24.16 -2.50
N PRO A 7 9.71 23.73 -1.22
CA PRO A 7 10.04 24.62 -0.13
C PRO A 7 11.50 25.12 -0.22
N PRO A 8 11.79 26.33 0.27
CA PRO A 8 13.15 26.88 0.25
C PRO A 8 14.15 25.98 0.98
N ASN A 9 15.38 25.98 0.52
CA ASN A 9 16.48 25.05 0.82
C ASN A 9 17.03 25.17 2.25
N ASN A 10 16.31 24.75 3.28
CA ASN A 10 16.87 24.46 4.60
C ASN A 10 17.18 22.97 4.71
N GLU A 11 18.33 22.56 4.18
CA GLU A 11 18.77 21.17 4.29
C GLU A 11 19.11 20.82 5.75
N SER A 12 18.32 19.98 6.35
CA SER A 12 18.57 19.47 7.69
C SER A 12 19.85 18.63 7.71
N LYS A 13 20.55 18.59 8.87
CA LYS A 13 21.72 17.71 9.07
C LYS A 13 21.42 16.25 8.75
N ILE A 14 20.19 15.80 9.06
CA ILE A 14 19.72 14.41 8.78
C ILE A 14 19.63 14.19 7.27
N LEU A 15 19.12 15.16 6.51
CA LEU A 15 19.05 15.04 5.05
C LEU A 15 20.44 14.91 4.45
N LYS A 16 21.40 15.75 4.85
CA LYS A 16 22.79 15.68 4.36
C LYS A 16 23.42 14.33 4.66
N LEU A 17 23.26 13.84 5.89
CA LEU A 17 23.79 12.55 6.30
C LEU A 17 23.13 11.40 5.52
N ALA A 18 21.83 11.43 5.33
CA ALA A 18 21.12 10.39 4.56
C ALA A 18 21.51 10.40 3.08
N LEU A 19 21.74 11.58 2.50
CA LEU A 19 22.18 11.67 1.09
C LEU A 19 23.63 11.19 0.88
N SER A 20 24.47 11.26 1.93
CA SER A 20 25.86 10.78 1.89
C SER A 20 26.04 9.33 2.31
N ASN A 21 25.04 8.71 2.98
CA ASN A 21 25.13 7.36 3.50
C ASN A 21 23.86 6.56 3.20
N LYS A 22 24.01 5.55 2.34
CA LYS A 22 22.90 4.68 1.91
C LYS A 22 22.21 3.97 3.06
N GLN A 23 22.93 3.50 4.08
CA GLN A 23 22.35 2.79 5.22
C GLN A 23 21.47 3.71 6.04
N VAL A 24 21.94 4.95 6.27
CA VAL A 24 21.16 5.99 6.95
C VAL A 24 19.91 6.35 6.13
N ALA A 25 20.06 6.51 4.81
CA ALA A 25 18.92 6.78 3.92
C ALA A 25 17.83 5.70 4.02
N VAL A 26 18.23 4.43 3.99
CA VAL A 26 17.31 3.28 4.12
C VAL A 26 16.66 3.26 5.51
N ALA A 27 17.42 3.50 6.57
CA ALA A 27 16.87 3.53 7.94
C ALA A 27 15.84 4.66 8.12
N VAL A 28 16.14 5.87 7.64
CA VAL A 28 15.22 7.02 7.68
C VAL A 28 13.95 6.73 6.89
N LEU A 29 14.08 6.17 5.69
CA LEU A 29 12.92 5.80 4.87
C LEU A 29 12.10 4.67 5.51
N GLY A 30 12.76 3.69 6.12
CA GLY A 30 12.12 2.61 6.88
C GLY A 30 11.29 3.16 8.03
N GLN A 31 11.86 4.05 8.84
CA GLN A 31 11.15 4.70 9.93
C GLN A 31 9.95 5.53 9.44
N ALA A 32 10.11 6.31 8.37
CA ALA A 32 9.02 7.06 7.78
C ALA A 32 7.88 6.16 7.27
N LEU A 33 8.19 4.97 6.76
CA LEU A 33 7.19 3.98 6.36
C LEU A 33 6.46 3.36 7.56
N LEU A 34 7.13 3.22 8.70
CA LEU A 34 6.51 2.73 9.94
C LEU A 34 5.53 3.76 10.52
N ASP A 35 5.94 5.01 10.60
CA ASP A 35 5.18 6.08 11.24
C ASP A 35 4.01 6.53 10.38
N GLU A 36 4.28 7.06 9.20
CA GLU A 36 3.32 7.73 8.31
C GLU A 36 3.07 6.96 7.01
N GLY A 37 3.79 5.87 6.78
CA GLY A 37 3.66 5.09 5.55
C GLY A 37 2.30 4.45 5.36
N GLY A 38 1.64 4.81 4.29
CA GLY A 38 0.43 4.15 3.81
C GLY A 38 0.79 2.90 3.01
N ILE A 39 0.89 1.74 3.67
CA ILE A 39 1.08 0.45 2.98
C ILE A 39 -0.30 -0.10 2.68
N GLY A 40 -0.78 0.22 1.49
CA GLY A 40 -2.10 -0.19 1.01
C GLY A 40 -2.03 -1.35 0.03
N ALA A 41 -3.20 -1.88 -0.34
CA ALA A 41 -3.35 -3.03 -1.22
C ALA A 41 -2.72 -2.89 -2.63
N GLN A 42 -2.35 -1.69 -3.05
CA GLN A 42 -1.84 -1.42 -4.41
C GLN A 42 -0.56 -0.60 -4.43
N SER A 43 -0.29 0.14 -3.38
CA SER A 43 0.82 1.09 -3.35
C SER A 43 1.38 1.25 -1.95
N ILE A 44 2.64 1.62 -1.91
CA ILE A 44 3.32 2.10 -0.73
C ILE A 44 3.49 3.60 -0.93
N THR A 45 3.00 4.38 0.01
CA THR A 45 3.00 5.84 -0.06
C THR A 45 3.50 6.44 1.23
N VAL A 46 4.15 7.59 1.14
CA VAL A 46 4.57 8.41 2.29
C VAL A 46 4.00 9.79 2.06
N PHE A 47 3.13 10.23 2.97
CA PHE A 47 2.48 11.54 2.88
C PHE A 47 2.45 12.23 4.23
N TYR A 48 2.84 13.49 4.25
CA TYR A 48 2.87 14.37 5.41
C TYR A 48 2.05 15.63 5.16
N THR A 49 1.61 16.29 6.22
CA THR A 49 1.03 17.64 6.16
C THR A 49 2.12 18.69 6.02
N ASN A 50 3.29 18.46 6.61
CA ASN A 50 4.47 19.32 6.47
C ASN A 50 5.14 19.08 5.11
N SER A 51 5.15 20.10 4.25
CA SER A 51 5.71 19.99 2.91
C SER A 51 7.24 19.84 2.93
N GLY A 52 7.95 20.46 3.89
CA GLY A 52 9.40 20.39 4.04
C GLY A 52 9.86 18.97 4.40
N GLU A 53 9.26 18.36 5.42
CA GLU A 53 9.56 16.97 5.81
C GLU A 53 9.27 16.00 4.66
N ALA A 54 8.11 16.13 4.03
CA ALA A 54 7.73 15.31 2.90
C ALA A 54 8.74 15.43 1.73
N TYR A 55 9.25 16.64 1.48
CA TYR A 55 10.22 16.90 0.43
C TYR A 55 11.59 16.30 0.77
N HIS A 56 12.05 16.41 2.01
CA HIS A 56 13.32 15.81 2.45
C HIS A 56 13.26 14.28 2.33
N LEU A 57 12.16 13.65 2.77
CA LEU A 57 11.98 12.21 2.63
C LEU A 57 11.90 11.78 1.16
N TRP A 58 11.26 12.58 0.32
CA TRP A 58 11.24 12.34 -1.10
C TRP A 58 12.64 12.41 -1.71
N LYS A 59 13.45 13.42 -1.38
CA LYS A 59 14.85 13.51 -1.83
C LYS A 59 15.67 12.28 -1.44
N ILE A 60 15.52 11.80 -0.20
CA ILE A 60 16.17 10.59 0.28
C ILE A 60 15.72 9.37 -0.53
N ALA A 61 14.43 9.18 -0.70
CA ALA A 61 13.89 8.05 -1.45
C ALA A 61 14.22 8.13 -2.95
N ASP A 62 14.31 9.33 -3.52
CA ASP A 62 14.66 9.55 -4.92
C ASP A 62 16.16 9.31 -5.18
N SER A 63 17.04 9.71 -4.25
CA SER A 63 18.49 9.40 -4.32
C SER A 63 18.78 7.90 -4.30
N LEU A 64 17.93 7.12 -3.65
CA LEU A 64 17.95 5.65 -3.67
C LEU A 64 17.27 5.05 -4.92
N GLY A 65 16.67 5.89 -5.77
CA GLY A 65 15.90 5.46 -6.94
C GLY A 65 14.54 4.86 -6.62
N TYR A 66 14.03 4.99 -5.38
CA TYR A 66 12.79 4.35 -4.93
C TYR A 66 11.53 5.18 -5.15
N ALA A 67 11.64 6.51 -5.18
CA ALA A 67 10.47 7.39 -5.26
C ALA A 67 9.95 7.60 -6.67
N ASN A 68 8.63 7.71 -6.79
CA ASN A 68 7.98 8.40 -7.90
C ASN A 68 8.01 9.92 -7.66
N SER A 69 7.49 10.69 -8.61
CA SER A 69 7.44 12.16 -8.49
C SER A 69 6.78 12.62 -7.19
N PHE A 70 7.31 13.71 -6.65
CA PHE A 70 6.73 14.42 -5.51
C PHE A 70 5.36 14.99 -5.88
N ARG A 71 4.38 14.89 -4.95
CA ARG A 71 2.98 15.26 -5.22
C ARG A 71 2.36 16.00 -4.06
N LYS A 72 1.49 16.93 -4.41
CA LYS A 72 0.55 17.59 -3.50
C LYS A 72 -0.84 16.99 -3.71
N LYS A 73 -1.51 16.57 -2.65
CA LYS A 73 -2.85 15.98 -2.68
C LYS A 73 -3.76 16.71 -1.70
N LYS A 74 -4.88 17.21 -2.17
CA LYS A 74 -5.91 17.80 -1.28
C LYS A 74 -6.63 16.68 -0.52
N HIS A 75 -6.72 16.83 0.79
CA HIS A 75 -7.48 15.93 1.65
C HIS A 75 -8.35 16.76 2.59
N ARG A 76 -9.66 16.79 2.33
CA ARG A 76 -10.61 17.67 3.05
C ARG A 76 -10.13 19.13 3.00
N ASN A 77 -9.80 19.73 4.16
CA ASN A 77 -9.41 21.13 4.31
C ASN A 77 -7.89 21.37 4.33
N HIS A 78 -7.06 20.32 4.17
CA HIS A 78 -5.60 20.47 4.17
C HIS A 78 -4.97 19.78 2.97
N PHE A 79 -3.69 20.08 2.76
CA PHE A 79 -2.88 19.42 1.76
C PHE A 79 -1.97 18.39 2.41
N HIS A 80 -1.80 17.27 1.74
CA HIS A 80 -0.78 16.29 2.03
C HIS A 80 0.26 16.32 0.92
N TYR A 81 1.52 16.25 1.29
CA TYR A 81 2.66 16.25 0.40
C TYR A 81 3.39 14.93 0.53
N GLY A 82 3.91 14.39 -0.56
CA GLY A 82 4.63 13.13 -0.49
C GLY A 82 4.77 12.44 -1.84
N PHE A 83 5.02 11.15 -1.78
CA PHE A 83 5.35 10.32 -2.93
C PHE A 83 4.84 8.89 -2.75
N SER A 84 5.02 8.09 -3.79
CA SER A 84 4.82 6.64 -3.73
C SER A 84 6.11 5.92 -4.11
N ILE A 85 6.31 4.73 -3.55
CA ILE A 85 7.43 3.85 -3.92
C ILE A 85 7.17 3.24 -5.28
N LYS A 86 8.18 3.29 -6.16
CA LYS A 86 8.16 2.67 -7.49
C LYS A 86 7.88 1.17 -7.37
N ALA A 87 6.97 0.67 -8.19
CA ALA A 87 6.54 -0.73 -8.10
C ALA A 87 7.70 -1.72 -8.28
N LEU A 88 8.62 -1.43 -9.21
CA LEU A 88 9.82 -2.23 -9.50
C LEU A 88 10.82 -2.28 -8.33
N LYS A 89 10.77 -1.30 -7.43
CA LYS A 89 11.72 -1.13 -6.33
C LYS A 89 11.23 -1.65 -4.98
N ARG A 90 10.00 -2.14 -4.90
CA ARG A 90 9.38 -2.59 -3.65
C ARG A 90 10.08 -3.80 -3.05
N LYS A 91 10.53 -4.74 -3.90
CA LYS A 91 11.26 -5.91 -3.43
C LYS A 91 12.60 -5.50 -2.83
N GLU A 92 13.39 -4.72 -3.56
CA GLU A 92 14.68 -4.22 -3.10
C GLU A 92 14.56 -3.45 -1.78
N LEU A 93 13.55 -2.58 -1.67
CA LEU A 93 13.28 -1.82 -0.45
C LEU A 93 12.90 -2.74 0.71
N TYR A 94 12.02 -3.73 0.48
CA TYR A 94 11.63 -4.70 1.51
C TYR A 94 12.83 -5.51 2.01
N ASP A 95 13.67 -5.98 1.09
CA ASP A 95 14.87 -6.76 1.42
C ASP A 95 15.88 -5.95 2.26
N GLN A 96 15.92 -4.62 2.12
CA GLN A 96 16.81 -3.74 2.89
C GLN A 96 16.23 -3.29 4.24
N ILE A 97 14.93 -3.02 4.32
CA ILE A 97 14.27 -2.60 5.57
C ILE A 97 14.00 -3.81 6.47
N GLY A 98 13.75 -4.98 5.88
CA GLY A 98 13.32 -6.18 6.59
C GLY A 98 11.85 -6.18 7.00
N PRO A 99 11.44 -7.15 7.83
CA PRO A 99 10.07 -7.27 8.30
C PRO A 99 9.63 -6.06 9.13
N LEU A 100 8.41 -5.59 8.87
CA LEU A 100 7.85 -4.49 9.63
C LEU A 100 7.24 -4.98 10.96
N PRO A 101 7.35 -4.21 12.07
CA PRO A 101 6.78 -4.58 13.37
C PRO A 101 5.25 -4.76 13.33
N ASN A 102 4.56 -4.06 12.44
CA ASN A 102 3.13 -4.26 12.24
C ASN A 102 2.91 -5.44 11.28
N PRO A 103 2.41 -6.61 11.75
CA PRO A 103 2.35 -7.84 10.96
C PRO A 103 1.47 -7.73 9.72
N ILE A 104 0.55 -6.77 9.70
CA ILE A 104 -0.32 -6.56 8.56
C ILE A 104 0.30 -5.65 7.53
N LYS A 105 0.89 -4.54 7.97
CA LYS A 105 1.69 -3.72 7.07
C LYS A 105 2.77 -4.60 6.44
N ASP A 106 3.43 -5.45 7.22
CA ASP A 106 4.42 -6.40 6.73
C ASP A 106 3.86 -7.37 5.70
N LYS A 107 2.75 -8.05 6.02
CA LYS A 107 2.10 -8.99 5.09
C LYS A 107 1.72 -8.33 3.76
N ILE A 108 1.18 -7.10 3.81
CA ILE A 108 0.83 -6.35 2.61
C ILE A 108 2.09 -5.91 1.86
N PHE A 109 3.13 -5.44 2.56
CA PHE A 109 4.36 -5.02 1.92
C PHE A 109 5.05 -6.20 1.23
N ARG A 110 5.20 -7.34 1.92
CA ARG A 110 5.74 -8.58 1.35
C ARG A 110 4.98 -9.02 0.10
N HIS A 111 3.65 -8.97 0.15
CA HIS A 111 2.81 -9.24 -1.02
C HIS A 111 3.09 -8.28 -2.18
N LEU A 112 3.21 -6.97 -1.90
CA LEU A 112 3.53 -5.98 -2.94
C LEU A 112 4.95 -6.14 -3.47
N ALA A 113 5.90 -6.56 -2.63
CA ALA A 113 7.29 -6.81 -2.99
C ALA A 113 7.46 -8.07 -3.86
N SER A 114 6.71 -9.12 -3.56
CA SER A 114 6.73 -10.37 -4.34
C SER A 114 5.97 -10.29 -5.67
N ARG A 115 5.14 -9.26 -5.84
CA ARG A 115 4.29 -9.12 -7.02
C ARG A 115 5.11 -8.74 -8.24
N LYS A 116 5.07 -9.57 -9.29
CA LYS A 116 5.64 -9.21 -10.59
C LYS A 116 4.94 -7.94 -11.09
N VAL A 117 5.75 -6.96 -11.50
CA VAL A 117 5.26 -5.74 -12.13
C VAL A 117 4.85 -6.11 -13.55
N GLY A 118 3.55 -6.14 -13.77
CA GLY A 118 2.93 -6.53 -15.02
C GLY A 118 1.47 -6.90 -14.78
N HIS A 119 0.67 -6.92 -15.80
CA HIS A 119 -0.71 -7.37 -15.65
C HIS A 119 -0.73 -8.90 -15.60
N ASN A 120 -1.13 -9.49 -14.48
CA ASN A 120 -1.65 -10.86 -14.48
C ASN A 120 -2.98 -10.83 -15.26
N ILE A 121 -2.87 -10.94 -16.58
CA ILE A 121 -4.03 -11.03 -17.45
C ILE A 121 -4.62 -12.43 -17.22
N ARG A 122 -5.71 -12.48 -16.47
CA ARG A 122 -6.50 -13.68 -16.32
C ARG A 122 -7.55 -13.74 -17.41
N GLY A 123 -7.92 -14.95 -17.83
CA GLY A 123 -9.00 -15.19 -18.75
C GLY A 123 -10.32 -14.58 -18.27
N LYS A 124 -11.21 -14.31 -19.21
CA LYS A 124 -12.55 -13.76 -18.89
C LYS A 124 -13.29 -14.71 -17.93
N GLY A 125 -13.69 -14.19 -16.77
CA GLY A 125 -14.43 -14.98 -15.76
C GLY A 125 -13.54 -15.72 -14.74
N GLU A 126 -12.30 -16.05 -15.05
CA GLU A 126 -11.38 -16.82 -14.19
C GLU A 126 -11.27 -16.27 -12.75
N THR A 127 -11.16 -14.96 -12.60
CA THR A 127 -11.10 -14.33 -11.27
C THR A 127 -12.36 -14.61 -10.44
N LYS A 128 -13.55 -14.64 -11.06
CA LYS A 128 -14.80 -14.96 -10.36
C LYS A 128 -14.82 -16.40 -9.88
N THR A 129 -14.43 -17.34 -10.75
CA THR A 129 -14.33 -18.75 -10.43
C THR A 129 -13.38 -19.01 -9.27
N LEU A 130 -12.21 -18.36 -9.30
CA LEU A 130 -11.23 -18.45 -8.21
C LEU A 130 -11.76 -17.87 -6.89
N ILE A 131 -12.47 -16.73 -6.93
CA ILE A 131 -13.11 -16.16 -5.74
C ILE A 131 -14.12 -17.16 -5.15
N LEU A 132 -14.99 -17.73 -5.97
CA LEU A 132 -15.96 -18.72 -5.50
C LEU A 132 -15.29 -19.96 -4.90
N LYS A 133 -14.25 -20.49 -5.54
CA LYS A 133 -13.46 -21.61 -5.04
C LYS A 133 -12.86 -21.31 -3.65
N LEU A 134 -12.29 -20.13 -3.48
CA LEU A 134 -11.69 -19.72 -2.20
C LEU A 134 -12.74 -19.48 -1.11
N LEU A 135 -13.90 -18.94 -1.45
CA LEU A 135 -15.00 -18.72 -0.51
C LEU A 135 -15.74 -20.00 -0.14
N ALA A 136 -15.65 -21.06 -0.98
CA ALA A 136 -16.21 -22.36 -0.68
C ALA A 136 -15.41 -23.11 0.41
N THR A 137 -14.13 -22.79 0.60
CA THR A 137 -13.29 -23.39 1.66
C THR A 137 -13.54 -22.75 3.02
N GLU A 138 -13.61 -21.42 3.06
CA GLU A 138 -13.86 -20.64 4.28
C GLU A 138 -14.28 -19.20 3.94
N PRO A 139 -15.00 -18.54 4.84
CA PRO A 139 -15.32 -17.11 4.69
C PRO A 139 -14.06 -16.23 4.70
N LYS A 140 -13.99 -15.28 3.77
CA LYS A 140 -12.82 -14.43 3.61
C LYS A 140 -13.15 -12.94 3.50
N THR A 141 -12.22 -12.13 3.96
CA THR A 141 -12.24 -10.69 3.74
C THR A 141 -11.69 -10.33 2.34
N VAL A 142 -11.97 -9.11 1.88
CA VAL A 142 -11.38 -8.58 0.63
C VAL A 142 -9.85 -8.62 0.66
N LEU A 143 -9.23 -8.37 1.83
CA LEU A 143 -7.78 -8.40 1.98
C LEU A 143 -7.22 -9.80 1.79
N GLN A 144 -7.83 -10.82 2.41
CA GLN A 144 -7.42 -12.21 2.24
C GLN A 144 -7.53 -12.65 0.77
N LEU A 145 -8.70 -12.42 0.14
CA LEU A 145 -8.90 -12.71 -1.28
C LEU A 145 -7.89 -11.99 -2.19
N MET A 146 -7.57 -10.73 -1.89
CA MET A 146 -6.57 -9.96 -2.62
C MET A 146 -5.19 -10.61 -2.55
N LEU A 147 -4.78 -11.04 -1.35
CA LEU A 147 -3.48 -11.67 -1.11
C LEU A 147 -3.39 -13.04 -1.78
N GLU A 148 -4.40 -13.90 -1.60
CA GLU A 148 -4.41 -15.25 -2.15
C GLU A 148 -4.52 -15.26 -3.68
N LEU A 149 -5.28 -14.32 -4.24
CA LEU A 149 -5.42 -14.17 -5.70
C LEU A 149 -4.29 -13.38 -6.34
N ASN A 150 -3.37 -12.83 -5.55
CA ASN A 150 -2.34 -11.91 -6.06
C ASN A 150 -2.92 -10.82 -7.00
N THR A 151 -3.98 -10.15 -6.55
CA THR A 151 -4.70 -9.16 -7.36
C THR A 151 -4.98 -7.88 -6.57
N ASN A 152 -5.64 -6.92 -7.19
CA ASN A 152 -5.99 -5.65 -6.54
C ASN A 152 -7.28 -5.76 -5.74
N ALA A 153 -7.35 -5.07 -4.59
CA ALA A 153 -8.56 -5.01 -3.78
C ALA A 153 -9.77 -4.42 -4.55
N SER A 154 -9.53 -3.48 -5.46
CA SER A 154 -10.59 -2.92 -6.33
C SER A 154 -11.17 -3.98 -7.26
N THR A 155 -10.33 -4.83 -7.85
CA THR A 155 -10.75 -5.96 -8.69
C THR A 155 -11.58 -6.96 -7.88
N VAL A 156 -11.10 -7.36 -6.70
CA VAL A 156 -11.85 -8.25 -5.80
C VAL A 156 -13.22 -7.67 -5.47
N ARG A 157 -13.28 -6.39 -5.03
CA ARG A 157 -14.57 -5.73 -4.70
C ARG A 157 -15.52 -5.69 -5.88
N LYS A 158 -15.02 -5.39 -7.10
CA LYS A 158 -15.84 -5.39 -8.32
C LYS A 158 -16.47 -6.77 -8.58
N HIS A 159 -15.68 -7.84 -8.47
CA HIS A 159 -16.19 -9.20 -8.67
C HIS A 159 -17.13 -9.64 -7.55
N LEU A 160 -16.82 -9.39 -6.29
CA LEU A 160 -17.73 -9.69 -5.17
C LEU A 160 -19.08 -8.97 -5.31
N LYS A 161 -19.07 -7.69 -5.74
CA LYS A 161 -20.32 -6.96 -6.02
C LYS A 161 -21.14 -7.63 -7.12
N THR A 162 -20.48 -8.10 -8.17
CA THR A 162 -21.17 -8.83 -9.26
C THR A 162 -21.71 -10.17 -8.78
N LEU A 163 -20.90 -10.96 -8.07
CA LEU A 163 -21.30 -12.26 -7.53
C LEU A 163 -22.44 -12.13 -6.51
N LYS A 164 -22.43 -11.07 -5.68
CA LYS A 164 -23.55 -10.79 -4.77
C LYS A 164 -24.84 -10.50 -5.51
N ARG A 165 -24.80 -9.72 -6.61
CA ARG A 165 -25.98 -9.47 -7.45
C ARG A 165 -26.53 -10.71 -8.12
N GLN A 166 -25.66 -11.70 -8.37
CA GLN A 166 -26.01 -13.01 -8.90
C GLN A 166 -26.51 -14.00 -7.83
N GLY A 167 -26.55 -13.59 -6.55
CA GLY A 167 -26.95 -14.47 -5.45
C GLY A 167 -25.90 -15.52 -5.06
N LEU A 168 -24.71 -15.50 -5.62
CA LEU A 168 -23.68 -16.53 -5.42
C LEU A 168 -22.81 -16.32 -4.17
N VAL A 169 -22.77 -15.10 -3.63
CA VAL A 169 -22.02 -14.78 -2.40
C VAL A 169 -22.81 -13.79 -1.54
N ARG A 170 -22.60 -13.88 -0.23
CA ARG A 170 -23.22 -12.98 0.75
C ARG A 170 -22.19 -12.49 1.77
N ILE A 171 -22.54 -11.42 2.48
CA ILE A 171 -21.80 -10.96 3.66
C ILE A 171 -22.43 -11.69 4.87
N ILE A 172 -21.61 -12.43 5.58
CA ILE A 172 -22.05 -13.21 6.76
C ILE A 172 -21.65 -12.57 8.08
N GLY A 173 -20.83 -11.53 8.04
CA GLY A 173 -20.38 -10.85 9.24
C GLY A 173 -19.37 -9.75 8.96
N LYS A 174 -18.80 -9.23 10.04
CA LYS A 174 -17.72 -8.24 10.01
C LYS A 174 -16.53 -8.78 10.80
N ASN A 175 -15.37 -8.78 10.20
CA ASN A 175 -14.14 -9.09 10.90
C ASN A 175 -13.67 -7.85 11.67
N THR A 176 -13.68 -7.95 12.99
CA THR A 176 -13.24 -6.92 13.92
C THR A 176 -11.76 -7.10 14.30
N SER A 177 -11.01 -7.95 13.54
CA SER A 177 -9.63 -8.24 13.87
C SER A 177 -8.88 -6.93 14.18
N ALA A 178 -7.96 -6.99 15.14
CA ALA A 178 -7.18 -5.90 15.73
C ALA A 178 -6.36 -5.04 14.74
N PHE A 179 -6.62 -5.19 13.48
CA PHE A 179 -6.01 -4.55 12.34
C PHE A 179 -6.27 -3.06 12.22
N HIS A 180 -7.24 -2.56 12.93
CA HIS A 180 -7.63 -1.18 12.79
C HIS A 180 -7.57 -0.46 14.14
N LYS A 181 -6.52 0.35 14.32
CA LYS A 181 -6.60 1.50 15.25
C LYS A 181 -7.82 2.40 14.90
N SER A 182 -8.30 2.34 13.67
CA SER A 182 -9.61 2.87 13.28
C SER A 182 -10.62 1.71 13.35
N ARG A 183 -11.69 1.85 14.09
CA ARG A 183 -12.85 0.95 14.27
C ARG A 183 -13.53 0.48 12.96
N ARG A 184 -12.78 0.33 11.86
CA ARG A 184 -13.28 -0.10 10.57
C ARG A 184 -13.26 -1.62 10.50
N THR A 185 -14.43 -2.18 10.49
CA THR A 185 -14.65 -3.62 10.29
C THR A 185 -14.55 -3.96 8.80
N ALA A 186 -13.94 -5.09 8.48
CA ALA A 186 -13.95 -5.64 7.13
C ALA A 186 -15.10 -6.64 6.98
N ASN A 187 -15.87 -6.53 5.90
CA ASN A 187 -16.91 -7.51 5.59
C ASN A 187 -16.30 -8.88 5.36
N LEU A 188 -16.92 -9.89 5.97
CA LEU A 188 -16.61 -11.30 5.79
C LEU A 188 -17.59 -11.87 4.76
N TRP A 189 -17.07 -12.43 3.69
CA TRP A 189 -17.81 -12.93 2.54
C TRP A 189 -17.79 -14.45 2.54
N ALA A 190 -18.89 -15.07 2.17
CA ALA A 190 -19.03 -16.52 1.96
C ALA A 190 -19.88 -16.79 0.71
N VAL A 191 -19.82 -17.99 0.20
CA VAL A 191 -20.80 -18.50 -0.77
C VAL A 191 -22.17 -18.58 -0.12
N THR A 192 -23.21 -18.48 -0.93
CA THR A 192 -24.61 -18.53 -0.45
C THR A 192 -25.03 -19.94 -0.16
#